data_2a16ee128d581d463d1740719ca39765
#
_entry.id   2a16ee128d581d463d1740719ca39765
#
_cell.length_a   1.000
_cell.length_b   1.000
_cell.length_c   1.000
_cell.angle_alpha   90.00
_cell.angle_beta   90.00
_cell.angle_gamma   90.00
#
_symmetry.space_group_name_H-M   'P 1'
#
loop_
_entity.id
_entity.type
_entity.pdbx_description
1 polymer ?
#
loop_
_entity_poly.entity_id
_entity_poly.type
_entity_poly.pdbx_seq_one_letter_code
_entity_poly.pdbx_strand_id
1 'polypeptide(L)'
;YTIVDAINDKNVLPFRVDYIKTMDVEEEITDEMVWDINREKVMMAPERIRIVTQYILEHFDQKTYRGDKTYIYNTLTNIAEVASAKRDEVEEIKQKQRISGFNSIFAVSSVPMAKLYYQEFKKQMAADPTKKLRVATIFSYGANEEESDGILDEENSEDTSALDQPSREFLEEAIKDYNEMFHTNYDTSSDKFQNYYKDVSLRMKNKELDILIVVNMFLTGFDATTMNTLWVDKNLKMHGLIQAFSRTNRILNSIKTFGNIVCFRNLQKRVDSAISLFGDKNAGGIVLLQS
;
A
#
# COMPACT_ATOMS: atom_id res chain seq x y z
N TYR A 1 15.36 -18.77 -10.06
CA TYR A 1 15.86 -17.74 -9.14
C TYR A 1 14.72 -17.37 -8.15
N THR A 2 14.89 -17.68 -6.90
CA THR A 2 13.88 -17.55 -5.86
C THR A 2 14.06 -16.24 -5.06
N ILE A 3 13.08 -15.91 -4.20
CA ILE A 3 13.22 -14.77 -3.26
C ILE A 3 14.39 -15.00 -2.28
N VAL A 4 14.65 -16.25 -1.93
CA VAL A 4 15.78 -16.64 -1.07
C VAL A 4 17.11 -16.36 -1.74
N ASP A 5 17.25 -16.72 -3.04
CA ASP A 5 18.44 -16.42 -3.82
C ASP A 5 18.67 -14.91 -3.90
N ALA A 6 17.61 -14.15 -4.17
CA ALA A 6 17.69 -12.70 -4.26
C ALA A 6 18.11 -12.01 -2.93
N ILE A 7 17.70 -12.55 -1.79
CA ILE A 7 18.12 -12.07 -0.46
C ILE A 7 19.57 -12.46 -0.18
N ASN A 8 19.96 -13.71 -0.45
CA ASN A 8 21.33 -14.19 -0.26
C ASN A 8 22.34 -13.43 -1.13
N ASP A 9 21.97 -13.15 -2.38
CA ASP A 9 22.75 -12.35 -3.32
C ASP A 9 22.73 -10.84 -2.99
N LYS A 10 22.01 -10.44 -1.94
CA LYS A 10 21.84 -9.04 -1.52
C LYS A 10 21.21 -8.13 -2.59
N ASN A 11 20.37 -8.69 -3.44
CA ASN A 11 19.61 -7.94 -4.45
C ASN A 11 18.33 -7.33 -3.89
N VAL A 12 17.79 -7.91 -2.81
CA VAL A 12 16.63 -7.42 -2.05
C VAL A 12 16.83 -7.67 -0.56
N LEU A 13 15.99 -7.03 0.27
CA LEU A 13 16.02 -7.17 1.73
C LEU A 13 15.07 -8.28 2.21
N PRO A 14 15.31 -8.88 3.40
CA PRO A 14 14.34 -9.75 4.05
C PRO A 14 13.11 -8.97 4.53
N PHE A 15 12.09 -9.68 5.02
CA PHE A 15 10.87 -9.11 5.58
C PHE A 15 10.80 -9.29 7.11
N ARG A 16 10.14 -8.33 7.75
CA ARG A 16 9.62 -8.48 9.10
C ARG A 16 8.10 -8.42 9.01
N VAL A 17 7.41 -9.45 9.54
CA VAL A 17 5.95 -9.55 9.49
C VAL A 17 5.39 -9.53 10.89
N ASP A 18 4.49 -8.57 11.16
CA ASP A 18 3.73 -8.48 12.39
C ASP A 18 2.26 -8.84 12.12
N TYR A 19 1.68 -9.64 12.98
CA TYR A 19 0.28 -10.04 12.91
C TYR A 19 -0.49 -9.39 14.06
N ILE A 20 -1.40 -8.47 13.73
CA ILE A 20 -2.19 -7.72 14.69
C ILE A 20 -3.59 -8.30 14.77
N LYS A 21 -3.96 -8.83 15.94
CA LYS A 21 -5.32 -9.27 16.19
C LYS A 21 -6.23 -8.05 16.35
N THR A 22 -7.18 -7.90 15.45
CA THR A 22 -8.18 -6.82 15.50
C THR A 22 -9.54 -7.28 16.01
N MET A 23 -9.71 -8.58 16.19
CA MET A 23 -10.94 -9.22 16.72
C MET A 23 -10.61 -10.60 17.27
N ASP A 24 -11.34 -10.99 18.33
CA ASP A 24 -11.40 -12.39 18.79
C ASP A 24 -12.52 -13.09 18.01
N VAL A 25 -12.18 -13.67 16.86
CA VAL A 25 -13.09 -14.54 16.12
C VAL A 25 -12.68 -15.98 16.41
N GLU A 26 -13.52 -16.74 17.09
CA GLU A 26 -13.35 -18.18 17.25
C GLU A 26 -13.39 -18.88 15.87
N GLU A 27 -12.45 -19.77 15.64
CA GLU A 27 -12.12 -20.38 14.33
C GLU A 27 -13.12 -21.43 13.81
N GLU A 28 -14.28 -21.67 14.44
CA GLU A 28 -15.17 -22.78 14.08
C GLU A 28 -16.62 -22.35 13.75
N ILE A 29 -16.86 -22.01 12.49
CA ILE A 29 -18.20 -22.16 11.90
C ILE A 29 -18.04 -22.62 10.44
N THR A 30 -18.63 -23.74 10.09
CA THR A 30 -18.43 -24.52 8.85
C THR A 30 -19.52 -24.30 7.80
N ASP A 31 -19.88 -23.07 7.46
CA ASP A 31 -20.81 -22.79 6.37
C ASP A 31 -20.28 -21.66 5.50
N GLU A 32 -19.55 -22.01 4.42
CA GLU A 32 -18.71 -21.09 3.65
C GLU A 32 -19.48 -19.88 3.08
N MET A 33 -20.72 -20.03 2.63
CA MET A 33 -21.46 -18.91 2.03
C MET A 33 -22.06 -17.92 3.05
N VAL A 34 -22.50 -18.41 4.22
CA VAL A 34 -22.99 -17.54 5.31
C VAL A 34 -21.82 -16.83 5.98
N TRP A 35 -20.66 -17.44 5.93
CA TRP A 35 -19.40 -16.92 6.42
C TRP A 35 -18.93 -15.70 5.65
N ASP A 36 -18.97 -15.69 4.33
CA ASP A 36 -18.41 -14.60 3.53
C ASP A 36 -19.20 -13.31 3.71
N ILE A 37 -20.52 -13.34 3.71
CA ILE A 37 -21.35 -12.15 3.92
C ILE A 37 -21.22 -11.60 5.35
N ASN A 38 -21.20 -12.47 6.36
CA ASN A 38 -21.03 -12.04 7.75
C ASN A 38 -19.60 -11.55 8.02
N ARG A 39 -18.60 -12.19 7.40
CA ARG A 39 -17.20 -11.81 7.51
C ARG A 39 -16.94 -10.44 6.92
N GLU A 40 -17.47 -10.13 5.75
CA GLU A 40 -17.31 -8.81 5.14
C GLU A 40 -17.93 -7.72 6.01
N LYS A 41 -19.16 -7.91 6.50
CA LYS A 41 -19.80 -6.98 7.46
C LYS A 41 -19.00 -6.75 8.71
N VAL A 42 -18.40 -7.81 9.27
CA VAL A 42 -17.55 -7.73 10.46
C VAL A 42 -16.25 -7.00 10.16
N MET A 43 -15.65 -7.25 8.98
CA MET A 43 -14.43 -6.54 8.55
C MET A 43 -14.66 -5.06 8.31
N MET A 44 -15.87 -4.66 7.89
CA MET A 44 -16.30 -3.27 7.69
C MET A 44 -16.87 -2.61 8.96
N ALA A 45 -16.88 -3.31 10.10
CA ALA A 45 -17.41 -2.75 11.34
C ALA A 45 -16.70 -1.43 11.71
N PRO A 46 -17.43 -0.34 12.00
CA PRO A 46 -16.86 0.98 12.27
C PRO A 46 -15.80 0.98 13.37
N GLU A 47 -16.00 0.19 14.40
CA GLU A 47 -15.07 0.08 15.53
C GLU A 47 -13.74 -0.58 15.07
N ARG A 48 -13.80 -1.61 14.22
CA ARG A 48 -12.60 -2.23 13.67
C ARG A 48 -11.82 -1.26 12.78
N ILE A 49 -12.52 -0.54 11.88
CA ILE A 49 -11.93 0.49 11.03
C ILE A 49 -11.22 1.55 11.90
N ARG A 50 -11.87 1.99 12.97
CA ARG A 50 -11.32 2.93 13.93
C ARG A 50 -10.04 2.41 14.58
N ILE A 51 -10.04 1.18 15.09
CA ILE A 51 -8.90 0.56 15.78
C ILE A 51 -7.72 0.38 14.84
N VAL A 52 -7.96 -0.14 13.63
CA VAL A 52 -6.90 -0.34 12.63
C VAL A 52 -6.28 1.00 12.22
N THR A 53 -7.10 2.01 11.95
CA THR A 53 -6.62 3.36 11.61
C THR A 53 -5.80 3.96 12.74
N GLN A 54 -6.30 3.86 13.97
CA GLN A 54 -5.58 4.32 15.16
C GLN A 54 -4.23 3.62 15.31
N TYR A 55 -4.19 2.30 15.17
CA TYR A 55 -2.95 1.52 15.22
C TYR A 55 -1.93 2.02 14.18
N ILE A 56 -2.36 2.22 12.94
CA ILE A 56 -1.48 2.72 11.88
C ILE A 56 -0.92 4.10 12.25
N LEU A 57 -1.77 5.04 12.69
CA LEU A 57 -1.34 6.38 13.07
C LEU A 57 -0.37 6.39 14.27
N GLU A 58 -0.58 5.51 15.25
CA GLU A 58 0.28 5.39 16.44
C GLU A 58 1.64 4.76 16.14
N HIS A 59 1.71 3.83 15.18
CA HIS A 59 2.93 3.09 14.87
C HIS A 59 3.60 3.54 13.56
N PHE A 60 3.03 4.50 12.85
CA PHE A 60 3.54 4.95 11.56
C PHE A 60 5.00 5.37 11.63
N ASP A 61 5.34 6.27 12.55
CA ASP A 61 6.68 6.82 12.69
C ASP A 61 7.70 5.73 13.04
N GLN A 62 7.33 4.80 13.92
CA GLN A 62 8.17 3.67 14.30
C GLN A 62 8.43 2.73 13.11
N LYS A 63 7.37 2.34 12.37
CA LYS A 63 7.48 1.39 11.26
C LYS A 63 8.19 1.98 10.05
N THR A 64 8.00 3.26 9.80
CA THR A 64 8.61 3.96 8.68
C THR A 64 9.92 4.69 9.04
N TYR A 65 10.36 4.62 10.30
CA TYR A 65 11.52 5.37 10.83
C TYR A 65 11.41 6.90 10.62
N ARG A 66 10.19 7.44 10.54
CA ARG A 66 9.95 8.87 10.40
C ARG A 66 10.40 9.58 11.67
N GLY A 67 11.23 10.62 11.50
CA GLY A 67 11.81 11.35 12.63
C GLY A 67 13.07 10.71 13.25
N ASP A 68 13.32 9.42 13.01
CA ASP A 68 14.49 8.69 13.54
C ASP A 68 15.65 8.64 12.54
N LYS A 69 15.35 8.33 11.28
CA LYS A 69 16.38 8.14 10.25
C LYS A 69 16.25 9.14 9.12
N THR A 70 17.37 9.80 8.80
CA THR A 70 17.44 10.75 7.69
C THR A 70 18.53 10.36 6.71
N TYR A 71 18.31 10.64 5.43
CA TYR A 71 19.25 10.35 4.35
C TYR A 71 19.12 11.36 3.21
N ILE A 72 20.16 11.45 2.37
CA ILE A 72 20.14 12.27 1.18
C ILE A 72 19.52 11.46 0.04
N TYR A 73 18.59 12.07 -0.66
CA TYR A 73 17.87 11.46 -1.78
C TYR A 73 17.73 12.46 -2.94
N ASN A 74 17.76 11.96 -4.17
CA ASN A 74 17.50 12.75 -5.36
C ASN A 74 15.98 12.82 -5.59
N THR A 75 15.37 13.91 -5.20
CA THR A 75 13.93 14.14 -5.39
C THR A 75 13.68 14.86 -6.70
N LEU A 76 12.58 14.52 -7.36
CA LEU A 76 12.06 15.19 -8.54
C LEU A 76 11.29 16.44 -8.10
N THR A 77 11.62 17.61 -8.65
CA THR A 77 11.00 18.87 -8.21
C THR A 77 9.83 19.34 -9.10
N ASN A 78 9.76 18.85 -10.34
CA ASN A 78 8.72 19.19 -11.32
C ASN A 78 7.74 18.05 -11.61
N ILE A 79 7.26 17.34 -10.55
CA ILE A 79 6.43 16.13 -10.67
C ILE A 79 5.18 16.36 -11.49
N ALA A 80 4.39 17.42 -11.21
CA ALA A 80 3.12 17.66 -11.89
C ALA A 80 3.31 17.94 -13.39
N GLU A 81 4.41 18.60 -13.78
CA GLU A 81 4.76 18.83 -15.17
C GLU A 81 5.11 17.51 -15.87
N VAL A 82 5.98 16.71 -15.26
CA VAL A 82 6.38 15.38 -15.79
C VAL A 82 5.19 14.42 -15.88
N ALA A 83 4.30 14.43 -14.88
CA ALA A 83 3.12 13.56 -14.86
C ALA A 83 2.11 13.93 -15.95
N SER A 84 1.98 15.21 -16.29
CA SER A 84 1.02 15.73 -17.26
C SER A 84 1.56 15.78 -18.69
N ALA A 85 2.87 15.61 -18.87
CA ALA A 85 3.51 15.64 -20.18
C ALA A 85 3.38 14.29 -20.91
N LYS A 86 3.43 14.34 -22.25
CA LYS A 86 3.70 13.15 -23.03
C LYS A 86 5.14 12.69 -22.79
N ARG A 87 5.37 11.42 -23.06
CA ARG A 87 6.67 10.80 -22.82
C ARG A 87 7.79 11.61 -23.53
N ASP A 88 8.83 11.93 -22.76
CA ASP A 88 10.03 12.64 -23.22
C ASP A 88 9.85 14.13 -23.65
N GLU A 89 8.69 14.74 -23.39
CA GLU A 89 8.46 16.17 -23.68
C GLU A 89 8.97 17.12 -22.58
N VAL A 90 9.09 16.63 -21.35
CA VAL A 90 9.54 17.43 -20.18
C VAL A 90 10.73 16.75 -19.52
N GLU A 91 11.79 17.50 -19.31
CA GLU A 91 12.99 17.03 -18.60
C GLU A 91 12.72 16.93 -17.10
N GLU A 92 13.17 15.82 -16.49
CA GLU A 92 13.12 15.61 -15.05
C GLU A 92 14.13 16.50 -14.32
N ILE A 93 13.67 17.41 -13.48
CA ILE A 93 14.52 18.27 -12.65
C ILE A 93 14.71 17.62 -11.30
N LYS A 94 15.92 17.11 -11.00
CA LYS A 94 16.25 16.44 -9.75
C LYS A 94 17.08 17.33 -8.83
N GLN A 95 16.74 17.30 -7.55
CA GLN A 95 17.49 18.00 -6.49
C GLN A 95 17.83 17.05 -5.35
N LYS A 96 19.04 17.17 -4.81
CA LYS A 96 19.42 16.46 -3.58
C LYS A 96 18.74 17.10 -2.38
N GLN A 97 17.95 16.32 -1.68
CA GLN A 97 17.28 16.76 -0.46
C GLN A 97 17.54 15.77 0.69
N ARG A 98 17.53 16.29 1.92
CA ARG A 98 17.51 15.46 3.11
C ARG A 98 16.06 15.09 3.40
N ILE A 99 15.73 13.79 3.33
CA ILE A 99 14.42 13.26 3.67
C ILE A 99 14.49 12.41 4.93
N SER A 100 13.36 12.30 5.64
CA SER A 100 13.24 11.55 6.89
C SER A 100 12.32 10.38 6.73
N GLY A 101 12.79 9.20 7.15
CA GLY A 101 12.03 7.95 7.12
C GLY A 101 11.60 7.52 5.73
N PHE A 102 10.68 6.58 5.73
CA PHE A 102 10.15 5.93 4.54
C PHE A 102 8.64 6.18 4.44
N ASN A 103 8.02 5.75 3.36
CA ASN A 103 6.58 5.75 3.19
C ASN A 103 6.00 4.33 3.13
N SER A 104 4.68 4.25 2.98
CA SER A 104 3.96 3.00 3.07
C SER A 104 2.80 2.91 2.08
N ILE A 105 2.39 1.67 1.79
CA ILE A 105 1.13 1.35 1.13
C ILE A 105 0.20 0.67 2.15
N PHE A 106 -1.09 0.98 2.07
CA PHE A 106 -2.13 0.27 2.80
C PHE A 106 -3.04 -0.46 1.83
N ALA A 107 -2.88 -1.79 1.77
CA ALA A 107 -3.65 -2.69 0.91
C ALA A 107 -4.95 -3.10 1.61
N VAL A 108 -6.09 -2.80 1.00
CA VAL A 108 -7.43 -3.11 1.52
C VAL A 108 -8.21 -3.97 0.54
N SER A 109 -9.26 -4.65 1.02
CA SER A 109 -9.95 -5.69 0.25
C SER A 109 -10.87 -5.17 -0.86
N SER A 110 -11.37 -3.93 -0.74
CA SER A 110 -12.36 -3.39 -1.69
C SER A 110 -12.40 -1.87 -1.68
N VAL A 111 -13.04 -1.27 -2.69
CA VAL A 111 -13.25 0.19 -2.76
C VAL A 111 -14.10 0.70 -1.59
N PRO A 112 -15.20 0.03 -1.16
CA PRO A 112 -15.90 0.44 0.06
C PRO A 112 -15.00 0.45 1.31
N MET A 113 -14.10 -0.53 1.47
CA MET A 113 -13.12 -0.54 2.54
C MET A 113 -12.14 0.63 2.45
N ALA A 114 -11.64 0.93 1.25
CA ALA A 114 -10.76 2.08 1.00
C ALA A 114 -11.44 3.39 1.43
N LYS A 115 -12.72 3.55 1.08
CA LYS A 115 -13.53 4.71 1.49
C LYS A 115 -13.64 4.85 3.00
N LEU A 116 -14.00 3.77 3.70
CA LEU A 116 -14.14 3.77 5.16
C LEU A 116 -12.81 4.15 5.84
N TYR A 117 -11.70 3.54 5.43
CA TYR A 117 -10.39 3.86 5.98
C TYR A 117 -9.97 5.30 5.66
N TYR A 118 -10.15 5.75 4.42
CA TYR A 118 -9.79 7.11 4.02
C TYR A 118 -10.52 8.17 4.87
N GLN A 119 -11.83 7.99 5.06
CA GLN A 119 -12.64 8.88 5.89
C GLN A 119 -12.23 8.82 7.37
N GLU A 120 -11.92 7.64 7.89
CA GLU A 120 -11.49 7.50 9.28
C GLU A 120 -10.10 8.10 9.50
N PHE A 121 -9.15 7.98 8.55
CA PHE A 121 -7.88 8.72 8.60
C PHE A 121 -8.10 10.23 8.69
N LYS A 122 -8.95 10.79 7.81
CA LYS A 122 -9.29 12.23 7.85
C LYS A 122 -9.83 12.64 9.20
N LYS A 123 -10.77 11.88 9.76
CA LYS A 123 -11.40 12.12 11.05
C LYS A 123 -10.40 12.09 12.21
N GLN A 124 -9.58 11.05 12.31
CA GLN A 124 -8.62 10.91 13.40
C GLN A 124 -7.49 11.95 13.32
N MET A 125 -6.98 12.25 12.12
CA MET A 125 -5.98 13.31 11.93
C MET A 125 -6.53 14.72 12.20
N ALA A 126 -7.82 14.95 11.95
CA ALA A 126 -8.47 16.22 12.33
C ALA A 126 -8.61 16.36 13.85
N ALA A 127 -8.83 15.25 14.57
CA ALA A 127 -8.91 15.23 16.02
C ALA A 127 -7.54 15.35 16.71
N ASP A 128 -6.46 14.86 16.08
CA ASP A 128 -5.10 14.94 16.59
C ASP A 128 -4.12 15.45 15.50
N PRO A 129 -3.91 16.78 15.41
CA PRO A 129 -3.01 17.36 14.42
C PRO A 129 -1.53 16.93 14.54
N THR A 130 -1.12 16.34 15.65
CA THR A 130 0.25 15.83 15.84
C THR A 130 0.52 14.58 14.99
N LYS A 131 -0.53 13.84 14.62
CA LYS A 131 -0.50 12.64 13.80
C LYS A 131 -0.78 12.90 12.32
N LYS A 132 -0.51 14.11 11.84
CA LYS A 132 -0.81 14.49 10.46
C LYS A 132 0.10 13.76 9.46
N LEU A 133 -0.52 12.98 8.57
CA LEU A 133 0.10 12.29 7.45
C LEU A 133 -0.49 12.77 6.12
N ARG A 134 0.29 12.66 5.06
CA ARG A 134 -0.17 12.83 3.68
C ARG A 134 -0.72 11.51 3.17
N VAL A 135 -2.04 11.39 3.16
CA VAL A 135 -2.77 10.17 2.76
C VAL A 135 -3.44 10.40 1.42
N ALA A 136 -3.26 9.48 0.49
CA ALA A 136 -3.97 9.45 -0.79
C ALA A 136 -4.57 8.06 -1.03
N THR A 137 -5.47 7.95 -2.00
CA THR A 137 -6.02 6.68 -2.45
C THR A 137 -6.15 6.65 -3.95
N ILE A 138 -5.96 5.48 -4.54
CA ILE A 138 -6.14 5.24 -5.96
C ILE A 138 -6.66 3.83 -6.19
N PHE A 139 -7.59 3.68 -7.11
CA PHE A 139 -8.16 2.41 -7.55
C PHE A 139 -8.78 2.56 -8.95
N SER A 140 -8.93 1.44 -9.66
CA SER A 140 -9.56 1.37 -10.98
C SER A 140 -10.70 0.36 -10.99
N TYR A 141 -11.36 0.23 -12.14
CA TYR A 141 -12.38 -0.81 -12.37
C TYR A 141 -11.74 -2.21 -12.23
N GLY A 142 -12.50 -3.17 -11.72
CA GLY A 142 -12.03 -4.54 -11.47
C GLY A 142 -11.47 -4.78 -10.07
N ALA A 143 -11.25 -3.72 -9.29
CA ALA A 143 -10.72 -3.80 -7.93
C ALA A 143 -11.62 -4.56 -6.91
N ASN A 144 -12.86 -4.88 -7.27
CA ASN A 144 -13.84 -5.54 -6.39
C ASN A 144 -13.98 -7.05 -6.63
N GLU A 145 -13.33 -7.62 -7.65
CA GLU A 145 -13.41 -9.06 -7.90
C GLU A 145 -12.44 -9.82 -7.00
N GLU A 146 -12.92 -10.84 -6.28
CA GLU A 146 -12.07 -11.78 -5.56
C GLU A 146 -11.28 -12.62 -6.57
N GLU A 147 -9.97 -12.50 -6.53
CA GLU A 147 -9.06 -13.27 -7.37
C GLU A 147 -9.16 -14.76 -7.04
N SER A 148 -9.63 -15.57 -7.98
CA SER A 148 -9.78 -17.02 -7.81
C SER A 148 -8.43 -17.75 -7.73
N ASP A 149 -7.38 -17.23 -8.35
CA ASP A 149 -6.10 -17.94 -8.57
C ASP A 149 -4.91 -17.41 -7.74
N GLY A 150 -5.09 -16.36 -6.94
CA GLY A 150 -4.02 -15.77 -6.13
C GLY A 150 -2.97 -14.98 -6.92
N ILE A 151 -3.21 -14.73 -8.19
CA ILE A 151 -2.43 -13.82 -9.04
C ILE A 151 -3.11 -12.44 -8.92
N LEU A 152 -2.32 -11.43 -8.63
CA LEU A 152 -2.80 -10.04 -8.70
C LEU A 152 -2.81 -9.65 -10.18
N ASP A 153 -3.98 -9.41 -10.75
CA ASP A 153 -4.09 -8.91 -12.11
C ASP A 153 -3.38 -7.56 -12.24
N GLU A 154 -2.69 -7.36 -13.37
CA GLU A 154 -2.20 -6.04 -13.74
C GLU A 154 -3.44 -5.17 -14.03
N GLU A 155 -3.78 -4.31 -13.08
CA GLU A 155 -4.91 -3.40 -13.25
C GLU A 155 -4.68 -2.49 -14.46
N ASN A 156 -5.68 -2.38 -15.30
CA ASN A 156 -5.70 -1.37 -16.33
C ASN A 156 -5.86 0.01 -15.66
N SER A 157 -4.73 0.70 -15.47
CA SER A 157 -4.66 2.00 -14.81
C SER A 157 -5.43 3.11 -15.53
N GLU A 158 -6.01 2.81 -16.68
CA GLU A 158 -6.63 3.78 -17.58
C GLU A 158 -8.16 3.79 -17.50
N ASP A 159 -8.79 2.77 -16.91
CA ASP A 159 -10.24 2.62 -16.97
C ASP A 159 -10.95 2.89 -15.64
N THR A 160 -11.46 4.11 -15.52
CA THR A 160 -12.42 4.50 -14.48
C THR A 160 -13.88 4.47 -14.97
N SER A 161 -14.10 4.20 -16.28
CA SER A 161 -15.42 4.36 -16.91
C SER A 161 -16.46 3.36 -16.39
N ALA A 162 -16.01 2.20 -15.94
CA ALA A 162 -16.85 1.13 -15.46
C ALA A 162 -17.00 1.10 -13.91
N LEU A 163 -16.43 2.08 -13.18
CA LEU A 163 -16.71 2.26 -11.75
C LEU A 163 -18.20 2.58 -11.55
N ASP A 164 -18.80 1.96 -10.53
CA ASP A 164 -20.12 2.37 -10.08
C ASP A 164 -20.13 3.81 -9.58
N GLN A 165 -21.31 4.42 -9.56
CA GLN A 165 -21.43 5.84 -9.20
C GLN A 165 -20.88 6.16 -7.79
N PRO A 166 -21.14 5.38 -6.71
CA PRO A 166 -20.59 5.64 -5.39
C PRO A 166 -19.06 5.55 -5.33
N SER A 167 -18.46 4.64 -6.07
CA SER A 167 -16.98 4.50 -6.13
C SER A 167 -16.34 5.66 -6.89
N ARG A 168 -16.99 6.11 -7.98
CA ARG A 168 -16.52 7.28 -8.74
C ARG A 168 -16.61 8.56 -7.90
N GLU A 169 -17.73 8.82 -7.23
CA GLU A 169 -17.90 9.98 -6.35
C GLU A 169 -16.84 10.00 -5.23
N PHE A 170 -16.55 8.84 -4.66
CA PHE A 170 -15.48 8.74 -3.66
C PHE A 170 -14.10 9.05 -4.26
N LEU A 171 -13.79 8.52 -5.45
CA LEU A 171 -12.53 8.80 -6.12
C LEU A 171 -12.38 10.28 -6.46
N GLU A 172 -13.46 10.94 -6.91
CA GLU A 172 -13.47 12.38 -7.18
C GLU A 172 -13.23 13.21 -5.91
N GLU A 173 -13.85 12.84 -4.78
CA GLU A 173 -13.59 13.47 -3.48
C GLU A 173 -12.11 13.32 -3.08
N ALA A 174 -11.55 12.12 -3.19
CA ALA A 174 -10.17 11.85 -2.83
C ALA A 174 -9.17 12.59 -3.77
N ILE A 175 -9.45 12.66 -5.06
CA ILE A 175 -8.65 13.43 -6.03
C ILE A 175 -8.73 14.93 -5.72
N LYS A 176 -9.89 15.45 -5.30
CA LYS A 176 -10.02 16.83 -4.89
C LYS A 176 -9.14 17.17 -3.68
N ASP A 177 -9.15 16.32 -2.64
CA ASP A 177 -8.26 16.47 -1.48
C ASP A 177 -6.77 16.44 -1.91
N TYR A 178 -6.43 15.55 -2.84
CA TYR A 178 -5.09 15.46 -3.40
C TYR A 178 -4.68 16.72 -4.17
N ASN A 179 -5.57 17.26 -5.00
CA ASN A 179 -5.35 18.49 -5.72
C ASN A 179 -5.12 19.69 -4.77
N GLU A 180 -5.86 19.74 -3.66
CA GLU A 180 -5.63 20.75 -2.62
C GLU A 180 -4.27 20.59 -1.94
N MET A 181 -3.86 19.34 -1.66
CA MET A 181 -2.58 19.02 -1.02
C MET A 181 -1.36 19.41 -1.88
N PHE A 182 -1.45 19.20 -3.20
CA PHE A 182 -0.32 19.33 -4.13
C PHE A 182 -0.48 20.43 -5.17
N HIS A 183 -1.55 21.23 -5.11
CA HIS A 183 -1.87 22.31 -6.05
C HIS A 183 -1.94 21.84 -7.52
N THR A 184 -2.63 20.72 -7.72
CA THR A 184 -2.87 20.10 -9.02
C THR A 184 -4.36 20.22 -9.43
N ASN A 185 -4.74 19.68 -10.60
CA ASN A 185 -6.10 19.81 -11.15
C ASN A 185 -6.57 18.52 -11.84
N TYR A 186 -6.26 17.36 -11.26
CA TYR A 186 -6.69 16.06 -11.76
C TYR A 186 -8.19 15.83 -11.50
N ASP A 187 -8.78 14.92 -12.27
CA ASP A 187 -10.14 14.41 -12.11
C ASP A 187 -10.25 12.98 -12.64
N THR A 188 -11.46 12.40 -12.64
CA THR A 188 -11.71 11.02 -13.07
C THR A 188 -11.87 10.86 -14.59
N SER A 189 -11.69 11.90 -15.40
CA SER A 189 -11.61 11.74 -16.85
C SER A 189 -10.35 10.97 -17.25
N SER A 190 -10.44 10.19 -18.34
CA SER A 190 -9.39 9.23 -18.72
C SER A 190 -7.98 9.83 -18.71
N ASP A 191 -7.78 10.94 -19.45
CA ASP A 191 -6.45 11.57 -19.58
C ASP A 191 -5.94 12.13 -18.25
N LYS A 192 -6.81 12.79 -17.47
CA LYS A 192 -6.42 13.36 -16.18
C LYS A 192 -6.24 12.31 -15.11
N PHE A 193 -6.96 11.20 -15.18
CA PHE A 193 -6.75 10.09 -14.27
C PHE A 193 -5.41 9.38 -14.53
N GLN A 194 -5.00 9.23 -15.80
CA GLN A 194 -3.66 8.75 -16.12
C GLN A 194 -2.56 9.66 -15.56
N ASN A 195 -2.75 10.98 -15.70
CA ASN A 195 -1.82 11.94 -15.13
C ASN A 195 -1.80 11.88 -13.59
N TYR A 196 -2.96 11.72 -12.95
CA TYR A 196 -3.09 11.46 -11.52
C TYR A 196 -2.32 10.22 -11.09
N TYR A 197 -2.48 9.09 -11.80
CA TYR A 197 -1.73 7.86 -11.54
C TYR A 197 -0.21 8.07 -11.61
N LYS A 198 0.27 8.77 -12.65
CA LYS A 198 1.70 9.09 -12.80
C LYS A 198 2.20 9.99 -11.67
N ASP A 199 1.43 11.04 -11.33
CA ASP A 199 1.79 11.97 -10.26
C ASP A 199 1.86 11.26 -8.89
N VAL A 200 0.85 10.46 -8.53
CA VAL A 200 0.85 9.62 -7.31
C VAL A 200 2.07 8.71 -7.27
N SER A 201 2.39 8.03 -8.39
CA SER A 201 3.55 7.16 -8.50
C SER A 201 4.86 7.90 -8.25
N LEU A 202 5.04 9.07 -8.86
CA LEU A 202 6.23 9.90 -8.69
C LEU A 202 6.35 10.45 -7.26
N ARG A 203 5.23 10.89 -6.65
CA ARG A 203 5.24 11.40 -5.26
C ARG A 203 5.47 10.29 -4.24
N MET A 204 5.01 9.08 -4.49
CA MET A 204 5.39 7.92 -3.69
C MET A 204 6.91 7.67 -3.77
N LYS A 205 7.50 7.67 -4.97
CA LYS A 205 8.96 7.52 -5.17
C LYS A 205 9.75 8.67 -4.54
N ASN A 206 9.19 9.85 -4.51
CA ASN A 206 9.79 11.06 -3.92
C ASN A 206 9.63 11.15 -2.39
N LYS A 207 8.86 10.24 -1.79
CA LYS A 207 8.50 10.30 -0.36
C LYS A 207 7.67 11.54 0.00
N GLU A 208 6.87 12.07 -0.94
CA GLU A 208 5.95 13.19 -0.69
C GLU A 208 4.58 12.73 -0.16
N LEU A 209 4.22 11.47 -0.38
CA LEU A 209 3.09 10.81 0.27
C LEU A 209 3.60 9.90 1.40
N ASP A 210 2.88 9.86 2.51
CA ASP A 210 3.19 9.00 3.66
C ASP A 210 2.47 7.65 3.54
N ILE A 211 1.18 7.66 3.18
CA ILE A 211 0.36 6.45 3.00
C ILE A 211 -0.41 6.55 1.68
N LEU A 212 -0.33 5.49 0.87
CA LEU A 212 -1.20 5.28 -0.28
C LEU A 212 -2.14 4.11 0.00
N ILE A 213 -3.46 4.39 0.10
CA ILE A 213 -4.49 3.35 0.25
C ILE A 213 -4.83 2.81 -1.13
N VAL A 214 -4.74 1.49 -1.29
CA VAL A 214 -4.96 0.81 -2.57
C VAL A 214 -5.80 -0.45 -2.39
N VAL A 215 -6.49 -0.86 -3.45
CA VAL A 215 -7.14 -2.18 -3.49
C VAL A 215 -6.21 -3.20 -4.15
N ASN A 216 -5.87 -3.06 -5.42
CA ASN A 216 -4.89 -3.89 -6.12
C ASN A 216 -3.73 -3.07 -6.70
N MET A 217 -4.01 -1.86 -7.21
CA MET A 217 -3.01 -0.99 -7.82
C MET A 217 -1.78 -0.81 -6.94
N PHE A 218 -0.61 -0.71 -7.54
CA PHE A 218 0.69 -0.58 -6.86
C PHE A 218 1.16 -1.82 -6.07
N LEU A 219 0.35 -2.86 -5.93
CA LEU A 219 0.79 -4.12 -5.32
C LEU A 219 1.63 -4.97 -6.29
N THR A 220 1.45 -4.78 -7.59
CA THR A 220 2.29 -5.34 -8.65
C THR A 220 2.94 -4.23 -9.47
N GLY A 221 4.05 -4.51 -10.15
CA GLY A 221 4.69 -3.59 -11.09
C GLY A 221 5.29 -2.29 -10.51
N PHE A 222 4.88 -1.84 -9.34
CA PHE A 222 5.36 -0.60 -8.72
C PHE A 222 6.72 -0.79 -8.03
N ASP A 223 7.66 0.12 -8.27
CA ASP A 223 8.99 0.11 -7.67
C ASP A 223 9.32 1.47 -7.05
N ALA A 224 9.45 1.49 -5.71
CA ALA A 224 9.84 2.66 -4.95
C ALA A 224 10.79 2.27 -3.81
N THR A 225 12.05 2.69 -3.91
CA THR A 225 13.06 2.40 -2.88
C THR A 225 12.77 3.10 -1.55
N THR A 226 12.03 4.21 -1.60
CA THR A 226 11.57 4.98 -0.43
C THR A 226 10.45 4.31 0.36
N MET A 227 9.83 3.25 -0.18
CA MET A 227 8.77 2.51 0.50
C MET A 227 9.35 1.35 1.32
N ASN A 228 9.07 1.30 2.62
CA ASN A 228 9.52 0.21 3.48
C ASN A 228 8.39 -0.52 4.22
N THR A 229 7.18 -0.01 4.24
CA THR A 229 6.08 -0.58 5.04
C THR A 229 4.85 -0.88 4.19
N LEU A 230 4.29 -2.08 4.35
CA LEU A 230 3.01 -2.48 3.80
C LEU A 230 2.07 -2.85 4.95
N TRP A 231 0.96 -2.10 5.06
CA TRP A 231 -0.15 -2.42 5.93
C TRP A 231 -1.15 -3.26 5.14
N VAL A 232 -1.62 -4.37 5.69
CA VAL A 232 -2.44 -5.34 4.96
C VAL A 232 -3.75 -5.61 5.70
N ASP A 233 -4.86 -5.15 5.13
CA ASP A 233 -6.22 -5.57 5.50
C ASP A 233 -6.93 -6.21 4.30
N LYS A 234 -6.24 -7.15 3.68
CA LYS A 234 -6.67 -7.88 2.48
C LYS A 234 -6.27 -9.35 2.60
N ASN A 235 -7.07 -10.24 2.04
CA ASN A 235 -6.75 -11.67 1.96
C ASN A 235 -5.81 -11.96 0.78
N LEU A 236 -4.53 -11.62 0.92
CA LEU A 236 -3.52 -11.97 -0.06
C LEU A 236 -3.22 -13.47 -0.06
N LYS A 237 -3.05 -14.06 -1.23
CA LYS A 237 -2.77 -15.49 -1.44
C LYS A 237 -1.56 -15.68 -2.34
N MET A 238 -0.80 -16.74 -2.11
CA MET A 238 0.25 -17.28 -3.00
C MET A 238 1.18 -16.21 -3.59
N HIS A 239 1.23 -16.11 -4.91
CA HIS A 239 2.08 -15.15 -5.64
C HIS A 239 1.77 -13.70 -5.31
N GLY A 240 0.48 -13.34 -5.23
CA GLY A 240 0.07 -11.98 -4.90
C GLY A 240 0.57 -11.50 -3.54
N LEU A 241 0.66 -12.41 -2.55
CA LEU A 241 1.23 -12.12 -1.24
C LEU A 241 2.72 -11.76 -1.34
N ILE A 242 3.54 -12.59 -2.01
CA ILE A 242 4.97 -12.33 -2.16
C ILE A 242 5.23 -11.11 -3.05
N GLN A 243 4.43 -10.90 -4.09
CA GLN A 243 4.53 -9.72 -4.95
C GLN A 243 4.26 -8.43 -4.18
N ALA A 244 3.20 -8.39 -3.36
CA ALA A 244 2.87 -7.24 -2.53
C ALA A 244 3.96 -6.98 -1.47
N PHE A 245 4.45 -8.02 -0.80
CA PHE A 245 5.53 -7.90 0.18
C PHE A 245 6.80 -7.35 -0.46
N SER A 246 7.13 -7.81 -1.68
CA SER A 246 8.33 -7.39 -2.42
C SER A 246 8.31 -5.91 -2.83
N ARG A 247 7.21 -5.19 -2.61
CA ARG A 247 7.20 -3.73 -2.77
C ARG A 247 8.01 -3.02 -1.67
N THR A 248 8.15 -3.64 -0.50
CA THR A 248 8.81 -3.03 0.67
C THR A 248 10.31 -3.30 0.76
N ASN A 249 10.83 -4.31 0.06
CA ASN A 249 12.17 -4.84 0.29
C ASN A 249 13.24 -4.35 -0.70
N ARG A 250 12.96 -3.32 -1.49
CA ARG A 250 13.93 -2.70 -2.38
C ARG A 250 15.03 -2.02 -1.59
N ILE A 251 16.28 -2.25 -2.00
CA ILE A 251 17.46 -1.64 -1.39
C ILE A 251 17.50 -0.15 -1.74
N LEU A 252 17.72 0.69 -0.74
CA LEU A 252 17.97 2.11 -0.93
C LEU A 252 19.39 2.48 -0.43
N ASN A 253 19.68 2.12 0.83
CA ASN A 253 20.93 2.43 1.52
C ASN A 253 21.07 1.52 2.75
N SER A 254 22.12 1.71 3.55
CA SER A 254 22.36 0.95 4.79
C SER A 254 21.33 1.20 5.91
N ILE A 255 20.48 2.21 5.78
CA ILE A 255 19.46 2.55 6.78
C ILE A 255 18.26 1.63 6.66
N LYS A 256 17.89 1.25 5.43
CA LYS A 256 16.81 0.31 5.15
C LYS A 256 17.36 -1.11 5.19
N THR A 257 17.01 -1.87 6.20
CA THR A 257 17.58 -3.21 6.45
C THR A 257 16.57 -4.34 6.19
N PHE A 258 15.27 -4.05 6.17
CA PHE A 258 14.19 -5.00 5.87
C PHE A 258 12.93 -4.26 5.40
N GLY A 259 12.01 -5.03 4.81
CA GLY A 259 10.65 -4.57 4.55
C GLY A 259 9.74 -4.89 5.73
N ASN A 260 8.95 -3.91 6.19
CA ASN A 260 7.94 -4.08 7.23
C ASN A 260 6.60 -4.49 6.63
N ILE A 261 6.01 -5.56 7.13
CA ILE A 261 4.67 -6.00 6.77
C ILE A 261 3.84 -6.06 8.04
N VAL A 262 2.70 -5.40 8.07
CA VAL A 262 1.77 -5.41 9.21
C VAL A 262 0.42 -5.92 8.74
N CYS A 263 0.05 -7.12 9.19
CA CYS A 263 -1.17 -7.82 8.79
C CYS A 263 -2.27 -7.63 9.85
N PHE A 264 -3.42 -7.08 9.44
CA PHE A 264 -4.65 -6.98 10.25
C PHE A 264 -5.63 -8.13 10.01
N ARG A 265 -5.19 -9.14 9.24
CA ARG A 265 -5.89 -10.39 9.01
C ARG A 265 -4.99 -11.56 9.37
N ASN A 266 -5.58 -12.71 9.68
CA ASN A 266 -4.82 -13.91 9.98
C ASN A 266 -4.22 -14.52 8.69
N LEU A 267 -3.08 -13.98 8.28
CA LEU A 267 -2.35 -14.41 7.09
C LEU A 267 -1.16 -15.34 7.43
N GLN A 268 -0.90 -15.65 8.69
CA GLN A 268 0.32 -16.39 9.09
C GLN A 268 0.47 -17.71 8.32
N LYS A 269 -0.55 -18.57 8.32
CA LYS A 269 -0.51 -19.84 7.58
C LYS A 269 -0.25 -19.67 6.08
N ARG A 270 -0.80 -18.58 5.49
CA ARG A 270 -0.63 -18.28 4.07
C ARG A 270 0.76 -17.76 3.75
N VAL A 271 1.33 -16.93 4.63
CA VAL A 271 2.71 -16.46 4.53
C VAL A 271 3.68 -17.66 4.61
N ASP A 272 3.51 -18.54 5.59
CA ASP A 272 4.33 -19.74 5.76
C ASP A 272 4.23 -20.66 4.52
N SER A 273 3.01 -20.87 4.00
CA SER A 273 2.79 -21.67 2.80
C SER A 273 3.42 -21.04 1.55
N ALA A 274 3.29 -19.72 1.37
CA ALA A 274 3.87 -19.02 0.24
C ALA A 274 5.41 -19.09 0.27
N ILE A 275 6.02 -18.85 1.43
CA ILE A 275 7.47 -18.95 1.60
C ILE A 275 7.96 -20.38 1.33
N SER A 276 7.24 -21.40 1.81
CA SER A 276 7.59 -22.80 1.57
C SER A 276 7.46 -23.21 0.09
N LEU A 277 6.56 -22.56 -0.65
CA LEU A 277 6.34 -22.81 -2.08
C LEU A 277 7.42 -22.16 -2.95
N PHE A 278 7.83 -20.95 -2.60
CA PHE A 278 8.78 -20.12 -3.38
C PHE A 278 10.21 -20.13 -2.82
N GLY A 279 10.45 -20.88 -1.74
CA GLY A 279 11.75 -21.11 -1.12
C GLY A 279 11.96 -22.57 -0.75
N ASP A 280 13.16 -22.90 -0.31
CA ASP A 280 13.45 -24.21 0.25
C ASP A 280 12.79 -24.34 1.63
N LYS A 281 12.53 -25.57 2.13
CA LYS A 281 11.89 -25.82 3.44
C LYS A 281 12.55 -25.09 4.63
N ASN A 282 13.80 -24.66 4.48
CA ASN A 282 14.57 -23.89 5.46
C ASN A 282 14.57 -22.37 5.19
N ALA A 283 13.82 -21.89 4.20
CA ALA A 283 13.83 -20.51 3.76
C ALA A 283 13.21 -19.51 4.76
N GLY A 284 12.38 -19.98 5.69
CA GLY A 284 11.65 -19.12 6.64
C GLY A 284 12.57 -18.19 7.44
N GLY A 285 13.70 -18.70 7.91
CA GLY A 285 14.67 -17.93 8.69
C GLY A 285 15.49 -16.90 7.88
N ILE A 286 15.54 -17.06 6.55
CA ILE A 286 16.25 -16.13 5.65
C ILE A 286 15.29 -15.05 5.16
N VAL A 287 14.06 -15.44 4.82
CA VAL A 287 13.05 -14.53 4.25
C VAL A 287 12.38 -13.69 5.32
N LEU A 288 12.08 -14.31 6.50
CA LEU A 288 11.45 -13.64 7.63
C LEU A 288 12.46 -13.42 8.76
N LEU A 289 12.67 -12.16 9.13
CA LEU A 289 13.39 -11.84 10.35
C LEU A 289 12.50 -12.17 11.56
N GLN A 290 13.03 -12.89 12.53
CA GLN A 290 12.35 -13.11 13.81
C GLN A 290 12.22 -11.76 14.54
N SER A 291 11.05 -11.52 15.12
CA SER A 291 10.75 -10.33 15.93
C SER A 291 11.46 -10.37 17.29
#